data_5c20d4455588a76e68a823a06b91bf24
#
_entry.id   5c20d4455588a76e68a823a06b91bf24
#
_cell.length_a   1.000
_cell.length_b   1.000
_cell.length_c   1.000
_cell.angle_alpha   90.00
_cell.angle_beta   90.00
_cell.angle_gamma   90.00
#
_symmetry.space_group_name_H-M   'P 1'
#
loop_
_entity.id
_entity.type
_entity.pdbx_description
1 polymer ?
#
loop_
_entity_poly.entity_id
_entity_poly.type
_entity_poly.pdbx_seq_one_letter_code
_entity_poly.pdbx_strand_id
1 'polypeptide(L)'
;MSKGQTRRLTKQHVSSGGASGIFGEKAQVHDRLVRRAGMKVFDILKREYRKHQFRFRETISKHEINEKLHSIDKRLGKTLFVRGSSIKPDGGIIEVQDRDQQWRFVLVSEAKYQGKDVENIQAGVLVGKNKDQDLMVAGNAIERVYKNINEIRNFMLDECHFPYAVFLQGSNFATETFQVFKPDGSFVEIRHDSGEMNRIDRVTSANYCMPINRNYCKNIFISHKNSSIMLQAASLYARCKPWSEEEMQRIMLGIARTSIGVLNQLG
;
A
#
# COMPACT_ATOMS: atom_id res chain seq x y z
N MET A 1 27.62 3.74 2.71
CA MET A 1 26.95 3.31 1.45
C MET A 1 28.02 2.88 0.45
N SER A 2 27.95 1.68 -0.07
CA SER A 2 28.99 1.18 -0.98
C SER A 2 28.90 1.92 -2.32
N LYS A 3 30.08 2.32 -2.86
CA LYS A 3 30.20 2.99 -4.19
C LYS A 3 29.51 2.22 -5.34
N GLY A 4 29.22 0.92 -5.16
CA GLY A 4 28.51 0.08 -6.12
C GLY A 4 27.02 0.38 -6.25
N GLN A 5 26.34 0.73 -5.15
CA GLN A 5 24.90 0.99 -5.13
C GLN A 5 24.56 2.32 -5.84
N THR A 6 25.37 3.34 -5.60
CA THR A 6 25.23 4.65 -6.27
C THR A 6 25.46 4.53 -7.78
N ARG A 7 26.46 3.77 -8.22
CA ARG A 7 26.75 3.52 -9.64
C ARG A 7 25.61 2.76 -10.34
N ARG A 8 24.97 1.81 -9.69
CA ARG A 8 23.81 1.07 -10.23
C ARG A 8 22.60 1.98 -10.41
N LEU A 9 22.26 2.78 -9.38
CA LEU A 9 21.19 3.77 -9.46
C LEU A 9 21.44 4.78 -10.58
N THR A 10 22.68 5.27 -10.73
CA THR A 10 23.05 6.19 -11.82
C THR A 10 22.93 5.54 -13.19
N LYS A 11 23.39 4.28 -13.36
CA LYS A 11 23.24 3.56 -14.62
C LYS A 11 21.78 3.32 -14.98
N GLN A 12 20.93 2.95 -14.02
CA GLN A 12 19.49 2.83 -14.22
C GLN A 12 18.85 4.18 -14.54
N HIS A 13 19.29 5.24 -13.89
CA HIS A 13 18.82 6.59 -14.16
C HIS A 13 19.08 6.99 -15.60
N VAL A 14 20.29 6.70 -16.10
CA VAL A 14 20.70 6.98 -17.48
C VAL A 14 19.99 6.07 -18.48
N SER A 15 19.92 4.76 -18.22
CA SER A 15 19.28 3.79 -19.12
C SER A 15 17.75 3.90 -19.17
N SER A 16 17.14 4.51 -18.17
CA SER A 16 15.68 4.67 -18.07
C SER A 16 15.17 6.04 -18.53
N GLY A 17 16.02 6.89 -19.13
CA GLY A 17 15.60 8.22 -19.60
C GLY A 17 15.33 9.24 -18.50
N GLY A 18 16.00 9.13 -17.34
CA GLY A 18 15.90 10.06 -16.23
C GLY A 18 14.93 9.65 -15.12
N ALA A 19 14.59 10.59 -14.22
CA ALA A 19 13.71 10.34 -13.05
C ALA A 19 12.34 9.78 -13.42
N SER A 20 11.76 10.24 -14.52
CA SER A 20 10.47 9.74 -15.05
C SER A 20 10.53 8.29 -15.52
N GLY A 21 11.68 7.80 -15.97
CA GLY A 21 11.89 6.41 -16.40
C GLY A 21 12.03 5.44 -15.23
N ILE A 22 12.46 5.92 -14.04
CA ILE A 22 12.54 5.11 -12.82
C ILE A 22 11.14 4.82 -12.25
N PHE A 23 10.24 5.78 -12.33
CA PHE A 23 8.82 5.63 -12.00
C PHE A 23 8.01 5.08 -13.19
N GLY A 24 8.53 4.17 -13.94
CA GLY A 24 8.11 3.65 -15.24
C GLY A 24 6.61 3.76 -15.51
N GLU A 25 6.26 3.78 -16.78
CA GLU A 25 4.86 3.89 -17.26
C GLU A 25 3.90 2.92 -16.56
N LYS A 26 4.35 1.70 -16.25
CA LYS A 26 3.56 0.68 -15.54
C LYS A 26 3.20 1.08 -14.11
N ALA A 27 4.10 1.76 -13.38
CA ALA A 27 3.79 2.27 -12.05
C ALA A 27 2.70 3.34 -12.12
N GLN A 28 2.81 4.28 -13.06
CA GLN A 28 1.80 5.31 -13.27
C GLN A 28 0.45 4.73 -13.73
N VAL A 29 0.48 3.68 -14.56
CA VAL A 29 -0.74 2.94 -14.95
C VAL A 29 -1.38 2.32 -13.72
N HIS A 30 -0.59 1.66 -12.88
CA HIS A 30 -1.09 1.03 -11.65
C HIS A 30 -1.69 2.05 -10.68
N ASP A 31 -1.03 3.18 -10.44
CA ASP A 31 -1.53 4.26 -9.59
C ASP A 31 -2.87 4.82 -10.13
N ARG A 32 -2.96 5.05 -11.45
CA ARG A 32 -4.21 5.51 -12.09
C ARG A 32 -5.34 4.49 -11.96
N LEU A 33 -5.04 3.18 -12.08
CA LEU A 33 -6.03 2.12 -11.92
C LEU A 33 -6.58 2.07 -10.50
N VAL A 34 -5.71 2.14 -9.49
CA VAL A 34 -6.12 2.18 -8.07
C VAL A 34 -6.99 3.40 -7.80
N ARG A 35 -6.63 4.57 -8.34
CA ARG A 35 -7.44 5.79 -8.19
C ARG A 35 -8.81 5.65 -8.85
N ARG A 36 -8.89 5.12 -10.07
CA ARG A 36 -10.18 4.90 -10.76
C ARG A 36 -11.06 3.91 -10.01
N ALA A 37 -10.48 2.81 -9.52
CA ALA A 37 -11.20 1.86 -8.69
C ALA A 37 -11.74 2.52 -7.40
N GLY A 38 -10.93 3.35 -6.73
CA GLY A 38 -11.36 4.12 -5.56
C GLY A 38 -12.52 5.07 -5.84
N MET A 39 -12.48 5.80 -6.97
CA MET A 39 -13.58 6.68 -7.38
C MET A 39 -14.88 5.89 -7.67
N LYS A 40 -14.78 4.75 -8.35
CA LYS A 40 -15.95 3.88 -8.59
C LYS A 40 -16.55 3.36 -7.29
N VAL A 41 -15.70 2.99 -6.33
CA VAL A 41 -16.15 2.57 -4.98
C VAL A 41 -16.89 3.72 -4.29
N PHE A 42 -16.37 4.94 -4.34
CA PHE A 42 -17.02 6.12 -3.80
C PHE A 42 -18.43 6.31 -4.38
N ASP A 43 -18.59 6.20 -5.72
CA ASP A 43 -19.87 6.34 -6.39
C ASP A 43 -20.85 5.21 -6.03
N ILE A 44 -20.36 3.98 -5.83
CA ILE A 44 -21.17 2.85 -5.40
C ILE A 44 -21.66 3.07 -3.98
N LEU A 45 -20.78 3.45 -3.05
CA LEU A 45 -21.15 3.69 -1.65
C LEU A 45 -22.21 4.79 -1.53
N LYS A 46 -22.10 5.89 -2.28
CA LYS A 46 -23.13 6.94 -2.31
C LYS A 46 -24.50 6.43 -2.77
N ARG A 47 -24.52 5.49 -3.71
CA ARG A 47 -25.77 4.88 -4.20
C ARG A 47 -26.37 3.87 -3.23
N GLU A 48 -25.52 3.08 -2.58
CA GLU A 48 -25.94 2.04 -1.61
C GLU A 48 -26.40 2.64 -0.28
N TYR A 49 -25.68 3.63 0.21
CA TYR A 49 -25.91 4.24 1.52
C TYR A 49 -26.48 5.66 1.39
N ARG A 50 -27.62 5.80 0.71
CA ARG A 50 -28.24 7.09 0.36
C ARG A 50 -28.52 8.02 1.54
N LYS A 51 -28.63 7.48 2.75
CA LYS A 51 -28.87 8.24 3.98
C LYS A 51 -27.59 8.81 4.61
N HIS A 52 -26.42 8.42 4.13
CA HIS A 52 -25.13 8.85 4.64
C HIS A 52 -24.50 9.87 3.71
N GLN A 53 -23.78 10.82 4.28
CA GLN A 53 -22.95 11.73 3.50
C GLN A 53 -21.56 11.13 3.33
N PHE A 54 -21.04 11.17 2.11
CA PHE A 54 -19.71 10.72 1.76
C PHE A 54 -18.90 11.85 1.16
N ARG A 55 -17.59 11.87 1.43
CA ARG A 55 -16.64 12.72 0.72
C ARG A 55 -15.41 11.91 0.28
N PHE A 56 -14.81 12.37 -0.82
CA PHE A 56 -13.54 11.84 -1.31
C PHE A 56 -12.45 12.87 -1.07
N ARG A 57 -11.34 12.43 -0.46
CA ARG A 57 -10.16 13.27 -0.21
C ARG A 57 -8.95 12.69 -0.93
N GLU A 58 -8.07 13.56 -1.41
CA GLU A 58 -6.80 13.17 -2.01
C GLU A 58 -5.67 13.13 -0.98
N THR A 59 -5.75 13.96 0.04
CA THR A 59 -4.65 14.18 0.98
C THR A 59 -5.15 14.33 2.41
N ILE A 60 -4.28 13.99 3.35
CA ILE A 60 -4.40 14.36 4.76
C ILE A 60 -3.13 15.09 5.18
N SER A 61 -3.26 16.24 5.87
CA SER A 61 -2.11 17.00 6.32
C SER A 61 -1.49 16.38 7.58
N LYS A 62 -0.17 16.58 7.75
CA LYS A 62 0.49 16.20 9.01
C LYS A 62 0.00 17.02 10.20
N HIS A 63 -0.43 18.24 9.98
CA HIS A 63 -1.05 19.06 11.01
C HIS A 63 -2.31 18.40 11.56
N GLU A 64 -3.20 17.97 10.67
CA GLU A 64 -4.44 17.26 11.01
C GLU A 64 -4.18 15.97 11.80
N ILE A 65 -3.14 15.19 11.40
CA ILE A 65 -2.72 14.00 12.13
C ILE A 65 -2.24 14.36 13.55
N ASN A 66 -1.42 15.39 13.66
CA ASN A 66 -0.89 15.84 14.96
C ASN A 66 -2.00 16.37 15.88
N GLU A 67 -2.96 17.12 15.34
CA GLU A 67 -4.12 17.59 16.11
C GLU A 67 -4.98 16.45 16.60
N LYS A 68 -5.25 15.44 15.74
CA LYS A 68 -5.98 14.23 16.13
C LYS A 68 -5.27 13.49 17.26
N LEU A 69 -3.96 13.26 17.14
CA LEU A 69 -3.17 12.62 18.19
C LEU A 69 -3.21 13.44 19.51
N HIS A 70 -3.05 14.76 19.41
CA HIS A 70 -3.08 15.64 20.57
C HIS A 70 -4.44 15.67 21.25
N SER A 71 -5.53 15.49 20.51
CA SER A 71 -6.88 15.38 21.07
C SER A 71 -7.09 14.07 21.86
N ILE A 72 -6.38 12.99 21.51
CA ILE A 72 -6.40 11.73 22.24
C ILE A 72 -5.58 11.84 23.53
N ASP A 73 -4.34 12.35 23.42
CA ASP A 73 -3.46 12.57 24.57
C ASP A 73 -2.55 13.78 24.30
N LYS A 74 -2.52 14.73 25.25
CA LYS A 74 -1.74 15.98 25.14
C LYS A 74 -0.21 15.79 24.99
N ARG A 75 0.30 14.59 25.26
CA ARG A 75 1.71 14.22 25.07
C ARG A 75 2.02 13.87 23.62
N LEU A 76 1.03 13.52 22.82
CA LEU A 76 1.14 13.13 21.42
C LEU A 76 1.04 14.36 20.49
N GLY A 77 1.30 14.17 19.21
CA GLY A 77 1.12 15.18 18.18
C GLY A 77 2.07 16.39 18.25
N LYS A 78 3.24 16.24 18.90
CA LYS A 78 4.22 17.31 19.10
C LYS A 78 5.42 17.26 18.15
N THR A 79 5.33 16.48 17.07
CA THR A 79 6.43 16.37 16.13
C THR A 79 6.57 17.62 15.27
N LEU A 80 7.82 17.97 14.96
CA LEU A 80 8.11 18.98 13.95
C LEU A 80 7.71 18.46 12.57
N PHE A 81 7.10 19.31 11.78
CA PHE A 81 6.78 19.01 10.38
C PHE A 81 6.97 20.24 9.49
N VAL A 82 7.22 20.00 8.22
CA VAL A 82 7.29 21.07 7.23
C VAL A 82 5.88 21.59 6.98
N ARG A 83 5.69 22.90 7.03
CA ARG A 83 4.41 23.56 6.75
C ARG A 83 3.89 23.11 5.37
N GLY A 84 2.67 22.64 5.30
CA GLY A 84 2.05 22.10 4.08
C GLY A 84 2.42 20.64 3.77
N SER A 85 3.16 19.95 4.66
CA SER A 85 3.42 18.51 4.51
C SER A 85 2.13 17.72 4.63
N SER A 86 1.92 16.79 3.69
CA SER A 86 0.72 15.93 3.63
C SER A 86 1.07 14.53 3.15
N ILE A 87 0.17 13.59 3.44
CA ILE A 87 0.16 12.25 2.87
C ILE A 87 -0.86 12.27 1.73
N LYS A 88 -0.49 11.65 0.62
CA LYS A 88 -1.35 11.48 -0.53
C LYS A 88 -1.38 10.00 -0.91
N PRO A 89 -2.35 9.22 -0.43
CA PRO A 89 -2.56 7.85 -0.90
C PRO A 89 -2.93 7.84 -2.39
N ASP A 90 -2.36 6.91 -3.15
CA ASP A 90 -2.49 6.89 -4.62
C ASP A 90 -3.96 6.73 -5.07
N GLY A 91 -4.74 5.94 -4.34
CA GLY A 91 -6.18 5.73 -4.60
C GLY A 91 -7.11 6.67 -3.85
N GLY A 92 -6.56 7.53 -2.97
CA GLY A 92 -7.34 8.49 -2.18
C GLY A 92 -7.93 7.92 -0.89
N ILE A 93 -8.75 8.74 -0.25
CA ILE A 93 -9.42 8.49 1.03
C ILE A 93 -10.93 8.69 0.84
N ILE A 94 -11.73 7.73 1.25
CA ILE A 94 -13.19 7.85 1.32
C ILE A 94 -13.59 7.96 2.77
N GLU A 95 -14.42 8.95 3.07
CA GLU A 95 -14.97 9.18 4.39
C GLU A 95 -16.49 9.15 4.35
N VAL A 96 -17.08 8.74 5.47
CA VAL A 96 -18.51 8.85 5.75
C VAL A 96 -18.74 9.73 6.96
N GLN A 97 -19.81 10.49 6.97
CA GLN A 97 -20.21 11.24 8.15
C GLN A 97 -21.00 10.31 9.09
N ASP A 98 -20.54 10.19 10.34
CA ASP A 98 -21.23 9.43 11.36
C ASP A 98 -22.43 10.20 11.95
N ARG A 99 -23.10 9.61 12.97
CA ARG A 99 -24.27 10.22 13.64
C ARG A 99 -23.92 11.50 14.40
N ASP A 100 -22.66 11.60 14.86
CA ASP A 100 -22.15 12.77 15.59
C ASP A 100 -21.61 13.85 14.64
N GLN A 101 -21.93 13.75 13.35
CA GLN A 101 -21.47 14.65 12.28
C GLN A 101 -19.93 14.64 12.09
N GLN A 102 -19.24 13.61 12.59
CA GLN A 102 -17.80 13.45 12.44
C GLN A 102 -17.47 12.66 11.16
N TRP A 103 -16.41 13.07 10.47
CA TRP A 103 -15.92 12.37 9.28
C TRP A 103 -15.04 11.18 9.69
N ARG A 104 -15.44 9.98 9.29
CA ARG A 104 -14.73 8.73 9.58
C ARG A 104 -14.21 8.10 8.30
N PHE A 105 -12.96 7.64 8.32
CA PHE A 105 -12.39 6.91 7.18
C PHE A 105 -13.10 5.57 7.01
N VAL A 106 -13.53 5.29 5.78
CA VAL A 106 -14.10 3.99 5.41
C VAL A 106 -13.28 3.27 4.34
N LEU A 107 -12.38 3.99 3.68
CA LEU A 107 -11.37 3.40 2.79
C LEU A 107 -10.19 4.37 2.62
N VAL A 108 -8.99 3.84 2.76
CA VAL A 108 -7.74 4.45 2.28
C VAL A 108 -7.10 3.46 1.33
N SER A 109 -6.73 3.87 0.14
CA SER A 109 -6.13 2.96 -0.85
C SER A 109 -4.82 3.49 -1.42
N GLU A 110 -3.84 2.59 -1.52
CA GLU A 110 -2.48 2.87 -1.94
C GLU A 110 -2.05 1.87 -3.01
N ALA A 111 -1.23 2.32 -3.95
CA ALA A 111 -0.63 1.49 -5.00
C ALA A 111 0.89 1.46 -4.84
N LYS A 112 1.51 0.32 -5.08
CA LYS A 112 2.97 0.22 -5.24
C LYS A 112 3.30 -0.79 -6.31
N TYR A 113 4.00 -0.30 -7.30
CA TYR A 113 4.55 -1.15 -8.36
C TYR A 113 6.06 -1.26 -8.17
N GLN A 114 6.56 -2.50 -8.23
CA GLN A 114 7.99 -2.73 -8.14
C GLN A 114 8.45 -4.03 -8.77
N GLY A 115 9.56 -3.90 -9.52
CA GLY A 115 10.22 -4.97 -10.24
C GLY A 115 9.88 -4.96 -11.73
N LYS A 116 10.94 -4.93 -12.55
CA LYS A 116 10.87 -5.12 -14.00
C LYS A 116 11.61 -6.39 -14.42
N ASP A 117 11.84 -7.28 -13.46
CA ASP A 117 12.76 -8.39 -13.65
C ASP A 117 12.18 -9.43 -14.60
N VAL A 118 10.86 -9.64 -14.55
CA VAL A 118 10.16 -10.51 -15.52
C VAL A 118 10.36 -9.99 -16.93
N GLU A 119 10.13 -8.70 -17.16
CA GLU A 119 10.29 -8.08 -18.48
C GLU A 119 11.76 -8.07 -18.92
N ASN A 120 12.68 -7.80 -18.00
CA ASN A 120 14.11 -7.82 -18.30
C ASN A 120 14.57 -9.23 -18.71
N ILE A 121 14.17 -10.26 -17.98
CA ILE A 121 14.47 -11.66 -18.32
C ILE A 121 13.88 -12.03 -19.69
N GLN A 122 12.62 -11.66 -19.93
CA GLN A 122 11.95 -11.90 -21.22
C GLN A 122 12.65 -11.17 -22.40
N ALA A 123 13.25 -10.01 -22.13
CA ALA A 123 14.03 -9.26 -23.12
C ALA A 123 15.48 -9.73 -23.24
N GLY A 124 15.90 -10.77 -22.52
CA GLY A 124 17.29 -11.23 -22.50
C GLY A 124 18.27 -10.28 -21.81
N VAL A 125 17.76 -9.33 -21.01
CA VAL A 125 18.58 -8.40 -20.26
C VAL A 125 19.02 -9.04 -18.97
N LEU A 126 20.34 -9.03 -18.69
CA LEU A 126 20.87 -9.57 -17.44
C LEU A 126 20.34 -8.79 -16.24
N VAL A 127 19.69 -9.51 -15.35
CA VAL A 127 19.16 -8.97 -14.10
C VAL A 127 20.10 -9.36 -12.98
N GLY A 128 20.82 -8.38 -12.45
CA GLY A 128 21.71 -8.59 -11.32
C GLY A 128 23.21 -8.52 -11.59
N LYS A 129 23.98 -8.89 -10.57
CA LYS A 129 25.44 -8.69 -10.55
C LYS A 129 26.19 -9.83 -11.23
N ASN A 130 25.80 -11.06 -10.96
CA ASN A 130 26.48 -12.27 -11.42
C ASN A 130 25.56 -13.32 -12.04
N LYS A 131 24.25 -13.22 -11.80
CA LYS A 131 23.21 -14.15 -12.27
C LYS A 131 21.91 -13.38 -12.51
N ASP A 132 21.01 -14.01 -13.27
CA ASP A 132 19.69 -13.45 -13.59
C ASP A 132 18.78 -13.19 -12.37
N GLN A 133 19.20 -13.53 -11.17
CA GLN A 133 18.39 -13.51 -9.94
C GLN A 133 18.76 -12.41 -8.94
N ASP A 134 19.74 -11.58 -9.24
CA ASP A 134 20.15 -10.47 -8.34
C ASP A 134 19.21 -9.27 -8.52
N LEU A 135 18.01 -9.40 -8.06
CA LEU A 135 17.00 -8.37 -8.23
C LEU A 135 17.24 -7.15 -7.35
N MET A 136 16.95 -5.99 -7.91
CA MET A 136 17.25 -4.73 -7.25
C MET A 136 16.46 -4.53 -5.96
N VAL A 137 17.19 -4.13 -4.93
CA VAL A 137 16.62 -3.71 -3.66
C VAL A 137 15.86 -2.40 -3.85
N ALA A 138 14.61 -2.44 -3.63
CA ALA A 138 13.75 -1.28 -3.68
C ALA A 138 13.55 -0.68 -2.29
N GLY A 139 14.46 0.10 -1.82
CA GLY A 139 14.35 0.76 -0.53
C GLY A 139 13.16 1.72 -0.44
N ASN A 140 13.10 2.69 -1.34
CA ASN A 140 12.19 3.84 -1.22
C ASN A 140 10.69 3.51 -1.32
N ALA A 141 10.29 2.50 -2.10
CA ALA A 141 8.87 2.17 -2.23
C ALA A 141 8.32 1.55 -0.95
N ILE A 142 9.09 0.64 -0.34
CA ILE A 142 8.71 -0.02 0.92
C ILE A 142 8.70 1.00 2.07
N GLU A 143 9.72 1.85 2.18
CA GLU A 143 9.78 2.91 3.19
C GLU A 143 8.57 3.86 3.11
N ARG A 144 8.14 4.21 1.91
CA ARG A 144 6.93 5.04 1.71
C ARG A 144 5.65 4.34 2.17
N VAL A 145 5.51 3.04 1.86
CA VAL A 145 4.38 2.23 2.36
C VAL A 145 4.36 2.22 3.88
N TYR A 146 5.51 1.97 4.51
CA TYR A 146 5.67 2.00 5.96
C TYR A 146 5.22 3.33 6.56
N LYS A 147 5.77 4.41 6.02
CA LYS A 147 5.44 5.75 6.47
C LYS A 147 3.94 6.01 6.38
N ASN A 148 3.34 5.77 5.21
CA ASN A 148 1.93 6.06 4.98
C ASN A 148 1.02 5.21 5.88
N ILE A 149 1.30 3.91 6.03
CA ILE A 149 0.55 3.05 6.95
C ILE A 149 0.61 3.59 8.38
N ASN A 150 1.80 3.95 8.87
CA ASN A 150 1.98 4.42 10.23
C ASN A 150 1.34 5.80 10.46
N GLU A 151 1.43 6.70 9.50
CA GLU A 151 0.83 8.04 9.63
C GLU A 151 -0.72 7.96 9.64
N ILE A 152 -1.32 7.10 8.79
CA ILE A 152 -2.78 6.87 8.82
C ILE A 152 -3.18 6.10 10.09
N ARG A 153 -2.39 5.14 10.54
CA ARG A 153 -2.61 4.45 11.82
C ARG A 153 -2.61 5.42 13.00
N ASN A 154 -1.70 6.38 13.02
CA ASN A 154 -1.66 7.43 14.02
C ASN A 154 -2.93 8.29 13.99
N PHE A 155 -3.43 8.64 12.80
CA PHE A 155 -4.69 9.38 12.67
C PHE A 155 -5.90 8.59 13.17
N MET A 156 -5.87 7.26 13.03
CA MET A 156 -6.95 6.35 13.41
C MET A 156 -6.67 5.59 14.71
N LEU A 157 -5.80 6.11 15.59
CA LEU A 157 -5.31 5.40 16.77
C LEU A 157 -6.43 4.99 17.73
N ASP A 158 -7.51 5.78 17.84
CA ASP A 158 -8.68 5.56 18.67
C ASP A 158 -9.84 4.84 17.97
N GLU A 159 -9.66 4.44 16.70
CA GLU A 159 -10.69 3.76 15.92
C GLU A 159 -10.65 2.24 16.10
N CYS A 160 -11.82 1.59 16.06
CA CYS A 160 -11.94 0.13 16.15
C CYS A 160 -11.73 -0.60 14.82
N HIS A 161 -11.38 0.13 13.77
CA HIS A 161 -11.15 -0.39 12.42
C HIS A 161 -10.00 0.33 11.75
N PHE A 162 -9.41 -0.31 10.71
CA PHE A 162 -8.32 0.25 9.93
C PHE A 162 -8.51 -0.06 8.44
N PRO A 163 -9.32 0.73 7.69
CA PRO A 163 -9.72 0.44 6.33
C PRO A 163 -8.63 0.81 5.30
N TYR A 164 -7.40 0.41 5.55
CA TYR A 164 -6.25 0.71 4.70
C TYR A 164 -5.94 -0.46 3.78
N ALA A 165 -6.06 -0.26 2.46
CA ALA A 165 -5.75 -1.23 1.43
C ALA A 165 -4.50 -0.83 0.65
N VAL A 166 -3.56 -1.76 0.47
CA VAL A 166 -2.36 -1.56 -0.36
C VAL A 166 -2.34 -2.60 -1.46
N PHE A 167 -2.26 -2.14 -2.71
CA PHE A 167 -2.12 -3.00 -3.88
C PHE A 167 -0.66 -3.02 -4.33
N LEU A 168 0.00 -4.13 -4.08
CA LEU A 168 1.39 -4.39 -4.43
C LEU A 168 1.44 -5.18 -5.73
N GLN A 169 2.19 -4.69 -6.72
CA GLN A 169 2.30 -5.30 -8.03
C GLN A 169 3.75 -5.32 -8.53
N GLY A 170 4.14 -6.40 -9.20
CA GLY A 170 5.44 -6.54 -9.83
C GLY A 170 6.24 -7.74 -9.31
N SER A 171 7.38 -8.04 -9.94
CA SER A 171 8.19 -9.22 -9.63
C SER A 171 8.65 -9.28 -8.18
N ASN A 172 8.88 -8.12 -7.52
CA ASN A 172 9.29 -8.07 -6.12
C ASN A 172 8.15 -8.38 -5.13
N PHE A 173 6.93 -8.53 -5.60
CA PHE A 173 5.75 -8.86 -4.80
C PHE A 173 5.08 -10.17 -5.27
N ALA A 174 5.83 -11.04 -5.95
CA ALA A 174 5.34 -12.35 -6.36
C ALA A 174 4.90 -13.16 -5.13
N THR A 175 3.75 -13.83 -5.25
CA THR A 175 3.19 -14.70 -4.20
C THR A 175 3.19 -16.16 -4.61
N GLU A 176 3.67 -16.45 -5.79
CA GLU A 176 3.72 -17.78 -6.39
C GLU A 176 5.08 -18.00 -7.08
N THR A 177 5.51 -19.24 -7.17
CA THR A 177 6.67 -19.64 -7.98
C THR A 177 6.23 -19.79 -9.43
N PHE A 178 6.97 -19.20 -10.38
CA PHE A 178 6.67 -19.30 -11.80
C PHE A 178 7.93 -19.21 -12.66
N GLN A 179 7.84 -19.70 -13.89
CA GLN A 179 8.94 -19.66 -14.85
C GLN A 179 8.81 -18.46 -15.78
N VAL A 180 9.95 -17.81 -16.08
CA VAL A 180 10.06 -16.74 -17.06
C VAL A 180 11.01 -17.19 -18.15
N PHE A 181 10.53 -17.26 -19.38
CA PHE A 181 11.32 -17.67 -20.52
C PHE A 181 12.14 -16.52 -21.10
N LYS A 182 13.39 -16.82 -21.44
CA LYS A 182 14.30 -15.94 -22.17
C LYS A 182 14.10 -16.06 -23.68
N PRO A 183 14.66 -15.13 -24.48
CA PRO A 183 14.59 -15.20 -25.94
C PRO A 183 15.26 -16.46 -26.54
N ASP A 184 16.25 -17.02 -25.86
CA ASP A 184 16.97 -18.25 -26.28
C ASP A 184 16.21 -19.55 -25.95
N GLY A 185 15.00 -19.46 -25.38
CA GLY A 185 14.18 -20.59 -24.98
C GLY A 185 14.53 -21.17 -23.59
N SER A 186 15.60 -20.73 -22.96
CA SER A 186 15.88 -21.07 -21.57
C SER A 186 14.92 -20.35 -20.63
N PHE A 187 14.82 -20.78 -19.36
CA PHE A 187 13.96 -20.11 -18.38
C PHE A 187 14.68 -19.86 -17.07
N VAL A 188 14.16 -18.87 -16.34
CA VAL A 188 14.49 -18.58 -14.94
C VAL A 188 13.27 -18.89 -14.10
N GLU A 189 13.45 -19.66 -13.03
CA GLU A 189 12.40 -19.87 -12.03
C GLU A 189 12.44 -18.75 -11.00
N ILE A 190 11.35 -17.99 -10.90
CA ILE A 190 11.13 -16.96 -9.89
C ILE A 190 10.39 -17.59 -8.72
N ARG A 191 11.01 -17.61 -7.56
CA ARG A 191 10.46 -18.15 -6.33
C ARG A 191 10.02 -17.03 -5.40
N HIS A 192 8.82 -17.17 -4.86
CA HIS A 192 8.29 -16.20 -3.88
C HIS A 192 8.96 -16.30 -2.50
N ASP A 193 9.54 -17.45 -2.18
CA ASP A 193 10.24 -17.75 -0.92
C ASP A 193 11.71 -17.31 -0.91
N SER A 194 12.28 -16.96 -2.07
CA SER A 194 13.64 -16.44 -2.11
C SER A 194 13.65 -14.99 -1.61
N GLY A 195 14.17 -14.76 -0.41
CA GLY A 195 14.27 -13.43 0.20
C GLY A 195 15.05 -12.40 -0.62
N GLU A 196 15.78 -12.82 -1.64
CA GLU A 196 16.50 -11.95 -2.57
C GLU A 196 15.56 -11.28 -3.59
N MET A 197 14.50 -11.97 -4.01
CA MET A 197 13.58 -11.54 -5.07
C MET A 197 12.28 -10.97 -4.51
N ASN A 198 11.87 -11.39 -3.34
CA ASN A 198 10.60 -11.03 -2.75
C ASN A 198 10.80 -10.00 -1.63
N ARG A 199 9.95 -9.00 -1.61
CA ARG A 199 9.95 -7.93 -0.60
C ARG A 199 8.67 -7.90 0.22
N ILE A 200 7.84 -8.93 0.12
CA ILE A 200 6.61 -9.07 0.89
C ILE A 200 6.95 -9.18 2.38
N ASP A 201 8.00 -9.90 2.74
CA ASP A 201 8.51 -10.01 4.10
C ASP A 201 8.73 -8.65 4.76
N ARG A 202 9.35 -7.73 4.02
CA ARG A 202 9.62 -6.37 4.50
C ARG A 202 8.36 -5.54 4.64
N VAL A 203 7.44 -5.64 3.69
CA VAL A 203 6.17 -4.91 3.78
C VAL A 203 5.31 -5.46 4.92
N THR A 204 5.26 -6.78 5.07
CA THR A 204 4.50 -7.40 6.16
C THR A 204 5.09 -7.12 7.54
N SER A 205 6.41 -6.91 7.66
CA SER A 205 7.02 -6.57 8.96
C SER A 205 6.51 -5.24 9.53
N ALA A 206 6.16 -4.26 8.67
CA ALA A 206 5.47 -3.03 9.11
C ALA A 206 4.01 -3.26 9.52
N ASN A 207 3.50 -4.43 9.24
CA ASN A 207 2.10 -4.80 9.40
C ASN A 207 1.96 -6.00 10.34
N TYR A 208 2.77 -6.03 11.39
CA TYR A 208 2.79 -7.10 12.40
C TYR A 208 3.03 -8.50 11.81
N CYS A 209 3.71 -8.62 10.68
CA CYS A 209 3.90 -9.87 9.91
C CYS A 209 2.59 -10.59 9.57
N MET A 210 1.47 -9.86 9.46
CA MET A 210 0.18 -10.43 9.12
C MET A 210 0.16 -10.99 7.69
N PRO A 211 -0.53 -12.11 7.45
CA PRO A 211 -0.70 -12.68 6.11
C PRO A 211 -1.26 -11.66 5.10
N ILE A 212 -0.84 -11.78 3.84
CA ILE A 212 -1.33 -10.95 2.73
C ILE A 212 -2.63 -11.49 2.12
N ASN A 213 -3.23 -10.71 1.21
CA ASN A 213 -4.43 -11.06 0.45
C ASN A 213 -5.66 -11.34 1.34
N ARG A 214 -5.74 -10.62 2.46
CA ARG A 214 -6.85 -10.68 3.41
C ARG A 214 -7.36 -9.30 3.77
N ASN A 215 -8.64 -9.23 4.12
CA ASN A 215 -9.27 -8.01 4.63
C ASN A 215 -9.04 -7.94 6.15
N TYR A 216 -8.25 -6.95 6.58
CA TYR A 216 -7.97 -6.64 7.98
C TYR A 216 -8.62 -5.33 8.44
N CYS A 217 -9.64 -4.87 7.74
CA CYS A 217 -10.31 -3.63 8.10
C CYS A 217 -10.77 -3.61 9.58
N LYS A 218 -11.25 -4.73 10.09
CA LYS A 218 -11.63 -4.87 11.49
C LYS A 218 -10.38 -5.09 12.36
N ASN A 219 -10.16 -4.24 13.37
CA ASN A 219 -9.01 -4.38 14.26
C ASN A 219 -9.01 -5.74 14.98
N ILE A 220 -7.79 -6.23 15.22
CA ILE A 220 -7.56 -7.49 15.91
C ILE A 220 -7.19 -7.17 17.36
N PHE A 221 -7.89 -7.81 18.31
CA PHE A 221 -7.59 -7.70 19.73
C PHE A 221 -6.96 -9.00 20.23
N ILE A 222 -5.79 -8.89 20.83
CA ILE A 222 -5.02 -10.00 21.37
C ILE A 222 -4.99 -9.87 22.89
N SER A 223 -5.48 -10.87 23.59
CA SER A 223 -5.33 -10.95 25.05
C SER A 223 -3.90 -11.36 25.39
N HIS A 224 -3.21 -10.55 26.17
CA HIS A 224 -1.85 -10.83 26.62
C HIS A 224 -1.71 -10.49 28.10
N LYS A 225 -1.41 -11.49 28.93
CA LYS A 225 -1.41 -11.35 30.40
C LYS A 225 -2.76 -10.76 30.86
N ASN A 226 -2.74 -9.64 31.57
CA ASN A 226 -3.94 -8.98 32.10
C ASN A 226 -4.34 -7.75 31.27
N SER A 227 -3.91 -7.67 30.01
CA SER A 227 -4.19 -6.54 29.12
C SER A 227 -4.64 -7.02 27.74
N SER A 228 -5.23 -6.11 26.97
CA SER A 228 -5.58 -6.33 25.57
C SER A 228 -4.69 -5.46 24.69
N ILE A 229 -4.15 -6.04 23.62
CA ILE A 229 -3.37 -5.36 22.60
C ILE A 229 -4.23 -5.24 21.37
N MET A 230 -4.43 -4.02 20.88
CA MET A 230 -5.12 -3.75 19.62
C MET A 230 -4.13 -3.67 18.48
N LEU A 231 -4.37 -4.45 17.42
CA LEU A 231 -3.60 -4.40 16.16
C LEU A 231 -4.43 -3.77 15.06
N GLN A 232 -3.93 -2.68 14.50
CA GLN A 232 -4.47 -2.02 13.31
C GLN A 232 -3.66 -2.45 12.09
N ALA A 233 -4.00 -3.60 11.53
CA ALA A 233 -3.31 -4.16 10.39
C ALA A 233 -3.87 -3.63 9.06
N ALA A 234 -3.00 -3.21 8.14
CA ALA A 234 -3.40 -2.87 6.79
C ALA A 234 -3.72 -4.13 5.97
N SER A 235 -4.66 -4.03 5.04
CA SER A 235 -4.99 -5.09 4.09
C SER A 235 -4.03 -5.05 2.91
N LEU A 236 -2.98 -5.86 2.93
CA LEU A 236 -1.96 -5.93 1.90
C LEU A 236 -2.36 -6.96 0.84
N TYR A 237 -2.52 -6.52 -0.40
CA TYR A 237 -2.81 -7.38 -1.55
C TYR A 237 -1.63 -7.36 -2.50
N ALA A 238 -1.00 -8.52 -2.72
CA ALA A 238 0.24 -8.64 -3.46
C ALA A 238 0.17 -9.71 -4.54
N ARG A 239 0.74 -9.40 -5.71
CA ARG A 239 0.98 -10.35 -6.80
C ARG A 239 1.94 -9.80 -7.85
N CYS A 240 2.53 -10.69 -8.64
CA CYS A 240 3.36 -10.30 -9.78
C CYS A 240 2.53 -9.73 -10.94
N LYS A 241 1.44 -10.41 -11.30
CA LYS A 241 0.56 -10.05 -12.44
C LYS A 241 -0.18 -8.73 -12.21
N PRO A 242 -0.54 -7.99 -13.27
CA PRO A 242 -1.34 -6.78 -13.17
C PRO A 242 -2.67 -7.01 -12.46
N TRP A 243 -3.06 -6.05 -11.64
CA TRP A 243 -4.40 -5.96 -11.06
C TRP A 243 -5.37 -5.40 -12.11
N SER A 244 -6.55 -5.99 -12.24
CA SER A 244 -7.64 -5.34 -12.97
C SER A 244 -8.34 -4.31 -12.08
N GLU A 245 -8.96 -3.33 -12.71
CA GLU A 245 -9.72 -2.29 -12.00
C GLU A 245 -10.91 -2.90 -11.24
N GLU A 246 -11.57 -3.89 -11.82
CA GLU A 246 -12.72 -4.60 -11.24
C GLU A 246 -12.34 -5.41 -10.00
N GLU A 247 -11.19 -6.08 -10.02
CA GLU A 247 -10.68 -6.82 -8.86
C GLU A 247 -10.37 -5.88 -7.70
N MET A 248 -9.66 -4.78 -7.99
CA MET A 248 -9.34 -3.77 -6.98
C MET A 248 -10.62 -3.12 -6.42
N GLN A 249 -11.57 -2.77 -7.28
CA GLN A 249 -12.86 -2.22 -6.88
C GLN A 249 -13.62 -3.17 -5.94
N ARG A 250 -13.69 -4.47 -6.28
CA ARG A 250 -14.35 -5.48 -5.45
C ARG A 250 -13.72 -5.58 -4.06
N ILE A 251 -12.38 -5.61 -3.99
CA ILE A 251 -11.63 -5.67 -2.74
C ILE A 251 -11.87 -4.41 -1.91
N MET A 252 -11.71 -3.24 -2.50
CA MET A 252 -11.92 -1.95 -1.85
C MET A 252 -13.35 -1.81 -1.31
N LEU A 253 -14.34 -2.21 -2.10
CA LEU A 253 -15.74 -2.18 -1.70
C LEU A 253 -16.00 -3.11 -0.51
N GLY A 254 -15.39 -4.30 -0.49
CA GLY A 254 -15.46 -5.20 0.66
C GLY A 254 -14.88 -4.58 1.93
N ILE A 255 -13.75 -3.90 1.84
CA ILE A 255 -13.13 -3.19 2.97
C ILE A 255 -14.02 -2.05 3.44
N ALA A 256 -14.51 -1.21 2.54
CA ALA A 256 -15.37 -0.08 2.87
C ALA A 256 -16.69 -0.52 3.53
N ARG A 257 -17.32 -1.57 3.03
CA ARG A 257 -18.54 -2.14 3.63
C ARG A 257 -18.27 -2.71 5.02
N THR A 258 -17.13 -3.38 5.23
CA THR A 258 -16.70 -3.85 6.56
C THR A 258 -16.54 -2.67 7.50
N SER A 259 -15.88 -1.60 7.05
CA SER A 259 -15.69 -0.38 7.84
C SER A 259 -17.01 0.27 8.24
N ILE A 260 -17.93 0.48 7.29
CA ILE A 260 -19.25 1.03 7.55
C ILE A 260 -20.04 0.14 8.53
N GLY A 261 -19.92 -1.19 8.38
CA GLY A 261 -20.53 -2.16 9.31
C GLY A 261 -20.01 -2.02 10.74
N VAL A 262 -18.71 -1.77 10.91
CA VAL A 262 -18.11 -1.52 12.24
C VAL A 262 -18.66 -0.20 12.82
N LEU A 263 -18.66 0.88 12.04
CA LEU A 263 -19.18 2.18 12.49
C LEU A 263 -20.67 2.11 12.90
N ASN A 264 -21.48 1.36 12.17
CA ASN A 264 -22.90 1.18 12.48
C ASN A 264 -23.16 0.34 13.73
N GLN A 265 -22.20 -0.46 14.20
CA GLN A 265 -22.30 -1.23 15.43
C GLN A 265 -21.91 -0.43 16.68
N LEU A 266 -21.17 0.67 16.52
CA LEU A 266 -20.68 1.53 17.60
C LEU A 266 -21.65 2.68 17.94
N GLY A 267 -22.64 2.95 17.11
CA GLY A 267 -23.69 3.98 17.24
C GLY A 267 -25.07 3.39 17.07
#